data_2bb404759cfccb152cc139de3798cb31
#
_entry.id   2bb404759cfccb152cc139de3798cb31
#
_cell.length_a   1.000
_cell.length_b   1.000
_cell.length_c   1.000
_cell.angle_alpha   90.00
_cell.angle_beta   90.00
_cell.angle_gamma   90.00
#
_symmetry.space_group_name_H-M   'P 1'
#
loop_
_entity.id
_entity.type
_entity.pdbx_description
1 polymer ?
#
loop_
_entity_poly.entity_id
_entity_poly.type
_entity_poly.pdbx_seq_one_letter_code
_entity_poly.pdbx_strand_id
1 'polypeptide(L)'
;MTIFQNYPLVASICSILFAQFVKFPIAYFSKKPDAHVSLVTSTGGMPSSHSAAVSSLITALIIEYGFTSPLVAIATTFGLIVMFDAMAVRRQSGEQGILLQKLYEEQLREESSALKHVEIESEDDPINIFDTEENKKLIIK
;
A
#
# COMPACT_ATOMS: atom_id res chain seq x y z
N MET A 1 -1.32 -39.50 -3.29
CA MET A 1 -0.27 -38.59 -2.82
C MET A 1 -0.95 -37.36 -2.24
N THR A 2 -0.76 -37.12 -0.97
CA THR A 2 -1.34 -35.94 -0.28
C THR A 2 -0.38 -34.76 -0.44
N ILE A 3 -0.92 -33.53 -0.53
CA ILE A 3 -0.17 -32.28 -0.67
C ILE A 3 0.90 -32.14 0.43
N PHE A 4 0.65 -32.72 1.60
CA PHE A 4 1.57 -32.74 2.74
C PHE A 4 2.83 -33.61 2.54
N GLN A 5 2.88 -34.42 1.49
CA GLN A 5 4.07 -35.21 1.15
C GLN A 5 5.05 -34.42 0.25
N ASN A 6 4.63 -33.26 -0.26
CA ASN A 6 5.50 -32.39 -1.03
C ASN A 6 6.27 -31.46 -0.08
N TYR A 7 7.43 -31.94 0.37
CA TYR A 7 8.26 -31.21 1.32
C TYR A 7 8.61 -29.77 0.88
N PRO A 8 9.03 -29.51 -0.38
CA PRO A 8 9.30 -28.14 -0.82
C PRO A 8 8.10 -27.20 -0.75
N LEU A 9 6.91 -27.70 -1.08
CA LEU A 9 5.68 -26.90 -1.00
C LEU A 9 5.33 -26.57 0.45
N VAL A 10 5.39 -27.57 1.33
CA VAL A 10 5.11 -27.39 2.76
C VAL A 10 6.10 -26.39 3.38
N ALA A 11 7.38 -26.54 3.10
CA ALA A 11 8.41 -25.62 3.58
C ALA A 11 8.15 -24.16 3.14
N SER A 12 7.76 -23.97 1.88
CA SER A 12 7.42 -22.64 1.34
C SER A 12 6.21 -22.02 2.05
N ILE A 13 5.13 -22.78 2.24
CA ILE A 13 3.92 -22.30 2.94
C ILE A 13 4.24 -21.97 4.41
N CYS A 14 4.96 -22.83 5.11
CA CYS A 14 5.38 -22.58 6.49
C CYS A 14 6.22 -21.30 6.61
N SER A 15 7.12 -21.05 5.66
CA SER A 15 7.95 -19.85 5.69
C SER A 15 7.15 -18.57 5.44
N ILE A 16 6.10 -18.61 4.60
CA ILE A 16 5.16 -17.49 4.42
C ILE A 16 4.46 -17.18 5.75
N LEU A 17 3.89 -18.20 6.39
CA LEU A 17 3.19 -18.05 7.67
C LEU A 17 4.13 -17.52 8.75
N PHE A 18 5.34 -18.05 8.82
CA PHE A 18 6.36 -17.59 9.76
C PHE A 18 6.73 -16.12 9.51
N ALA A 19 6.97 -15.73 8.27
CA ALA A 19 7.28 -14.34 7.92
C ALA A 19 6.12 -13.38 8.27
N GLN A 20 4.87 -13.81 8.12
CA GLN A 20 3.71 -13.03 8.56
C GLN A 20 3.64 -12.95 10.08
N PHE A 21 3.87 -14.06 10.77
CA PHE A 21 3.86 -14.08 12.24
C PHE A 21 4.91 -13.15 12.85
N VAL A 22 6.12 -13.10 12.29
CA VAL A 22 7.20 -12.21 12.75
C VAL A 22 6.86 -10.73 12.55
N LYS A 23 5.96 -10.38 11.65
CA LYS A 23 5.50 -8.99 11.48
C LYS A 23 4.73 -8.45 12.69
N PHE A 24 4.01 -9.30 13.43
CA PHE A 24 3.25 -8.85 14.60
C PHE A 24 4.12 -8.21 15.69
N PRO A 25 5.18 -8.85 16.20
CA PRO A 25 6.05 -8.22 17.18
C PRO A 25 6.77 -6.99 16.62
N ILE A 26 7.18 -6.99 15.35
CA ILE A 26 7.82 -5.84 14.72
C ILE A 26 6.85 -4.65 14.68
N ALA A 27 5.58 -4.88 14.31
CA ALA A 27 4.54 -3.85 14.34
C ALA A 27 4.28 -3.32 15.75
N TYR A 28 4.27 -4.22 16.74
CA TYR A 28 4.05 -3.85 18.14
C TYR A 28 5.17 -2.97 18.71
N PHE A 29 6.43 -3.26 18.38
CA PHE A 29 7.58 -2.45 18.81
C PHE A 29 7.75 -1.17 17.99
N SER A 30 7.15 -1.07 16.82
CA SER A 30 7.18 0.13 15.98
C SER A 30 6.11 1.10 16.45
N LYS A 31 6.48 2.08 17.27
CA LYS A 31 5.65 3.09 17.95
C LYS A 31 4.72 3.97 17.07
N LYS A 32 4.28 3.51 15.89
CA LYS A 32 3.34 4.24 15.03
C LYS A 32 1.93 3.69 15.23
N PRO A 33 1.00 4.44 15.86
CA PRO A 33 -0.34 3.94 16.22
C PRO A 33 -1.18 3.54 15.00
N ASP A 34 -0.95 4.17 13.83
CA ASP A 34 -1.69 3.85 12.59
C ASP A 34 -1.07 2.70 11.77
N ALA A 35 0.06 2.17 12.22
CA ALA A 35 0.80 1.15 11.47
C ALA A 35 0.29 -0.29 11.70
N HIS A 36 -0.48 -0.54 12.75
CA HIS A 36 -0.85 -1.89 13.16
C HIS A 36 -1.69 -2.65 12.13
N VAL A 37 -2.69 -2.02 11.56
CA VAL A 37 -3.56 -2.67 10.56
C VAL A 37 -2.90 -2.65 9.18
N SER A 38 -2.23 -1.58 8.83
CA SER A 38 -1.54 -1.39 7.55
C SER A 38 -0.34 -2.34 7.38
N LEU A 39 0.45 -2.61 8.43
CA LEU A 39 1.62 -3.50 8.35
C LEU A 39 1.26 -4.99 8.21
N VAL A 40 0.16 -5.41 8.82
CA VAL A 40 -0.30 -6.81 8.77
C VAL A 40 -0.99 -7.12 7.44
N THR A 41 -1.79 -6.19 6.93
CA THR A 41 -2.51 -6.33 5.66
C THR A 41 -1.71 -5.88 4.45
N SER A 42 -0.72 -4.99 4.65
CA SER A 42 0.15 -4.53 3.58
C SER A 42 1.12 -5.64 3.18
N THR A 43 1.06 -6.05 1.93
CA THR A 43 2.05 -6.93 1.29
C THR A 43 3.44 -6.29 1.21
N GLY A 44 3.59 -5.03 1.62
CA GLY A 44 4.76 -4.17 1.45
C GLY A 44 5.77 -4.11 2.61
N GLY A 45 5.47 -4.67 3.80
CA GLY A 45 6.37 -4.56 4.97
C GLY A 45 7.51 -5.57 5.01
N MET A 46 8.62 -5.21 5.69
CA MET A 46 9.70 -6.14 6.05
C MET A 46 9.29 -6.95 7.30
N PRO A 47 9.60 -8.27 7.40
CA PRO A 47 10.20 -9.14 6.40
C PRO A 47 9.23 -9.49 5.25
N SER A 48 9.78 -9.68 4.03
CA SER A 48 8.99 -10.02 2.85
C SER A 48 8.59 -11.49 2.86
N SER A 49 7.29 -11.78 2.89
CA SER A 49 6.77 -13.15 2.79
C SER A 49 7.06 -13.80 1.43
N HIS A 50 7.13 -13.01 0.35
CA HIS A 50 7.49 -13.50 -0.98
C HIS A 50 8.95 -13.99 -1.02
N SER A 51 9.87 -13.19 -0.49
CA SER A 51 11.28 -13.59 -0.41
C SER A 51 11.47 -14.82 0.49
N ALA A 52 10.76 -14.89 1.61
CA ALA A 52 10.79 -16.06 2.50
C ALA A 52 10.29 -17.33 1.78
N ALA A 53 9.17 -17.22 1.05
CA ALA A 53 8.62 -18.34 0.28
C ALA A 53 9.60 -18.90 -0.75
N VAL A 54 10.16 -18.02 -1.59
CA VAL A 54 11.06 -18.44 -2.68
C VAL A 54 12.37 -18.99 -2.16
N SER A 55 12.94 -18.34 -1.13
CA SER A 55 14.21 -18.81 -0.53
C SER A 55 14.05 -20.19 0.11
N SER A 56 12.94 -20.42 0.83
CA SER A 56 12.69 -21.73 1.44
C SER A 56 12.38 -22.80 0.40
N LEU A 57 11.66 -22.46 -0.68
CA LEU A 57 11.39 -23.36 -1.80
C LEU A 57 12.69 -23.81 -2.46
N ILE A 58 13.58 -22.86 -2.81
CA ILE A 58 14.85 -23.16 -3.43
C ILE A 58 15.70 -24.05 -2.51
N THR A 59 15.77 -23.71 -1.23
CA THR A 59 16.53 -24.49 -0.26
C THR A 59 15.99 -25.91 -0.13
N ALA A 60 14.68 -26.08 -0.03
CA ALA A 60 14.04 -27.38 0.06
C ALA A 60 14.28 -28.24 -1.19
N LEU A 61 14.20 -27.64 -2.39
CA LEU A 61 14.52 -28.32 -3.64
C LEU A 61 15.99 -28.75 -3.76
N ILE A 62 16.92 -27.92 -3.26
CA ILE A 62 18.34 -28.29 -3.22
C ILE A 62 18.57 -29.49 -2.31
N ILE A 63 17.92 -29.52 -1.15
CA ILE A 63 18.04 -30.63 -0.19
C ILE A 63 17.47 -31.94 -0.76
N GLU A 64 16.33 -31.85 -1.45
CA GLU A 64 15.61 -33.03 -1.94
C GLU A 64 16.19 -33.59 -3.25
N TYR A 65 16.53 -32.69 -4.19
CA TYR A 65 16.92 -33.08 -5.58
C TYR A 65 18.38 -32.79 -5.92
N GLY A 66 19.12 -32.13 -5.03
CA GLY A 66 20.49 -31.71 -5.28
C GLY A 66 20.61 -30.44 -6.13
N PHE A 67 21.80 -29.83 -6.07
CA PHE A 67 22.07 -28.52 -6.66
C PHE A 67 22.00 -28.51 -8.20
N THR A 68 22.24 -29.65 -8.85
CA THR A 68 22.27 -29.79 -10.31
C THR A 68 20.89 -30.05 -10.93
N SER A 69 19.84 -30.14 -10.12
CA SER A 69 18.48 -30.42 -10.60
C SER A 69 17.94 -29.27 -11.45
N PRO A 70 17.30 -29.54 -12.59
CA PRO A 70 16.59 -28.53 -13.38
C PRO A 70 15.51 -27.80 -12.59
N LEU A 71 14.88 -28.47 -11.61
CA LEU A 71 13.86 -27.84 -10.74
C LEU A 71 14.48 -26.71 -9.91
N VAL A 72 15.71 -26.90 -9.43
CA VAL A 72 16.42 -25.87 -8.67
C VAL A 72 16.75 -24.67 -9.58
N ALA A 73 17.16 -24.93 -10.83
CA ALA A 73 17.44 -23.84 -11.78
C ALA A 73 16.17 -23.02 -12.07
N ILE A 74 15.04 -23.66 -12.30
CA ILE A 74 13.73 -23.00 -12.52
C ILE A 74 13.34 -22.19 -11.28
N ALA A 75 13.37 -22.81 -10.10
CA ALA A 75 12.99 -22.16 -8.85
C ALA A 75 13.89 -20.97 -8.54
N THR A 76 15.20 -21.07 -8.79
CA THR A 76 16.16 -20.00 -8.56
C THR A 76 15.91 -18.82 -9.50
N THR A 77 15.68 -19.09 -10.79
CA THR A 77 15.38 -18.04 -11.78
C THR A 77 14.08 -17.31 -11.39
N PHE A 78 13.02 -18.06 -11.07
CA PHE A 78 11.76 -17.48 -10.60
C PHE A 78 11.94 -16.69 -9.30
N GLY A 79 12.74 -17.22 -8.38
CA GLY A 79 13.07 -16.58 -7.11
C GLY A 79 13.77 -15.22 -7.30
N LEU A 80 14.72 -15.14 -8.22
CA LEU A 80 15.37 -13.89 -8.57
C LEU A 80 14.37 -12.86 -9.12
N ILE A 81 13.50 -13.27 -10.06
CA ILE A 81 12.47 -12.38 -10.61
C ILE A 81 11.55 -11.84 -9.50
N VAL A 82 11.06 -12.71 -8.61
CA VAL A 82 10.21 -12.31 -7.49
C VAL A 82 10.93 -11.37 -6.52
N MET A 83 12.21 -11.60 -6.25
CA MET A 83 12.98 -10.72 -5.36
C MET A 83 13.26 -9.36 -6.00
N PHE A 84 13.58 -9.30 -7.28
CA PHE A 84 13.75 -8.04 -8.01
C PHE A 84 12.45 -7.25 -8.08
N ASP A 85 11.32 -7.90 -8.38
CA ASP A 85 10.00 -7.26 -8.38
C ASP A 85 9.67 -6.71 -7.00
N ALA A 86 9.89 -7.49 -5.94
CA ALA A 86 9.66 -7.07 -4.57
C ALA A 86 10.50 -5.84 -4.15
N MET A 87 11.70 -5.65 -4.71
CA MET A 87 12.54 -4.48 -4.44
C MET A 87 12.16 -3.27 -5.29
N ALA A 88 12.00 -3.44 -6.59
CA ALA A 88 11.79 -2.36 -7.55
C ALA A 88 10.37 -1.76 -7.45
N VAL A 89 9.34 -2.61 -7.51
CA VAL A 89 7.94 -2.16 -7.54
C VAL A 89 7.54 -1.50 -6.22
N ARG A 90 8.01 -2.02 -5.09
CA ARG A 90 7.69 -1.43 -3.77
C ARG A 90 8.32 -0.07 -3.55
N ARG A 91 9.53 0.13 -4.03
CA ARG A 91 10.19 1.42 -3.96
C ARG A 91 9.41 2.45 -4.79
N GLN A 92 9.08 2.11 -6.02
CA GLN A 92 8.30 2.98 -6.92
C GLN A 92 6.90 3.28 -6.35
N SER A 93 6.18 2.28 -5.83
CA SER A 93 4.88 2.49 -5.19
C SER A 93 4.97 3.41 -3.97
N GLY A 94 6.03 3.30 -3.18
CA GLY A 94 6.27 4.19 -2.05
C GLY A 94 6.53 5.63 -2.48
N GLU A 95 7.36 5.83 -3.49
CA GLU A 95 7.67 7.16 -4.06
C GLU A 95 6.41 7.79 -4.71
N GLN A 96 5.63 7.00 -5.45
CA GLN A 96 4.36 7.43 -6.04
C GLN A 96 3.31 7.80 -4.98
N GLY A 97 3.23 7.05 -3.89
CA GLY A 97 2.33 7.36 -2.77
C GLY A 97 2.64 8.71 -2.12
N ILE A 98 3.92 9.01 -1.90
CA ILE A 98 4.36 10.31 -1.37
C ILE A 98 4.04 11.45 -2.34
N LEU A 99 4.23 11.21 -3.64
CA LEU A 99 3.93 12.20 -4.68
C LEU A 99 2.44 12.52 -4.75
N LEU A 100 1.60 11.48 -4.72
CA LEU A 100 0.14 11.61 -4.69
C LEU A 100 -0.34 12.36 -3.45
N GLN A 101 0.24 12.08 -2.29
CA GLN A 101 -0.11 12.79 -1.06
C GLN A 101 0.23 14.27 -1.16
N LYS A 102 1.40 14.62 -1.69
CA LYS A 102 1.78 16.02 -1.91
C LYS A 102 0.85 16.74 -2.87
N LEU A 103 0.50 16.13 -3.99
CA LEU A 103 -0.45 16.70 -4.95
C LEU A 103 -1.83 16.91 -4.32
N TYR A 104 -2.28 15.99 -3.50
CA TYR A 104 -3.55 16.10 -2.80
C TYR A 104 -3.55 17.24 -1.77
N GLU A 105 -2.47 17.38 -1.01
CA GLU A 105 -2.29 18.50 -0.06
C GLU A 105 -2.22 19.85 -0.77
N GLU A 106 -1.60 19.92 -1.96
CA GLU A 106 -1.50 21.12 -2.77
C GLU A 106 -2.88 21.54 -3.33
N GLN A 107 -3.66 20.57 -3.83
CA GLN A 107 -5.05 20.82 -4.26
C GLN A 107 -5.95 21.34 -3.13
N LEU A 108 -5.88 20.72 -1.94
CA LEU A 108 -6.63 21.20 -0.78
C LEU A 108 -6.23 22.63 -0.37
N ARG A 109 -4.97 22.97 -0.51
CA ARG A 109 -4.47 24.30 -0.21
C ARG A 109 -4.97 25.34 -1.22
N GLU A 110 -4.98 24.99 -2.50
CA GLU A 110 -5.52 25.86 -3.56
C GLU A 110 -7.01 26.08 -3.39
N GLU A 111 -7.78 25.02 -3.12
CA GLU A 111 -9.21 25.09 -2.87
C GLU A 111 -9.54 25.94 -1.64
N SER A 112 -8.79 25.75 -0.54
CA SER A 112 -8.92 26.57 0.67
C SER A 112 -8.57 28.04 0.43
N SER A 113 -7.59 28.32 -0.44
CA SER A 113 -7.22 29.68 -0.81
C SER A 113 -8.29 30.34 -1.69
N ALA A 114 -8.86 29.60 -2.64
CA ALA A 114 -9.94 30.06 -3.50
C ALA A 114 -11.20 30.39 -2.70
N LEU A 115 -11.56 29.53 -1.72
CA LEU A 115 -12.70 29.79 -0.83
C LEU A 115 -12.50 31.05 0.01
N LYS A 116 -11.29 31.29 0.52
CA LYS A 116 -10.97 32.52 1.25
C LYS A 116 -11.07 33.77 0.39
N HIS A 117 -10.66 33.71 -0.88
CA HIS A 117 -10.81 34.83 -1.79
C HIS A 117 -12.28 35.16 -2.07
N VAL A 118 -13.13 34.13 -2.23
CA VAL A 118 -14.58 34.29 -2.41
C VAL A 118 -15.22 34.90 -1.16
N GLU A 119 -14.79 34.50 0.03
CA GLU A 119 -15.32 35.00 1.30
C GLU A 119 -14.95 36.47 1.53
N ILE A 120 -13.72 36.87 1.18
CA ILE A 120 -13.25 38.27 1.25
C ILE A 120 -14.00 39.14 0.23
N GLU A 121 -14.22 38.65 -0.99
CA GLU A 121 -14.91 39.40 -2.05
C GLU A 121 -16.41 39.61 -1.73
N SER A 122 -17.01 38.68 -0.95
CA SER A 122 -18.39 38.78 -0.46
C SER A 122 -18.56 39.76 0.72
N GLU A 123 -17.47 40.06 1.44
CA GLU A 123 -17.48 40.95 2.61
C GLU A 123 -17.25 42.44 2.17
N ASP A 124 -16.56 42.65 1.05
CA ASP A 124 -16.30 43.98 0.49
C ASP A 124 -17.45 44.56 -0.38
N ASP A 125 -18.43 43.71 -0.78
CA ASP A 125 -19.66 44.17 -1.45
C ASP A 125 -20.85 44.02 -0.49
N PRO A 126 -21.26 45.08 0.23
CA PRO A 126 -22.48 45.08 0.99
C PRO A 126 -23.64 45.10 -0.02
N ILE A 127 -23.98 43.94 -0.56
CA ILE A 127 -25.19 43.74 -1.35
C ILE A 127 -26.35 44.16 -0.44
N ASN A 128 -26.90 45.29 -0.82
CA ASN A 128 -28.02 45.95 -0.20
C ASN A 128 -29.23 44.99 -0.23
N ILE A 129 -29.40 44.23 0.88
CA ILE A 129 -30.44 43.23 1.07
C ILE A 129 -31.85 43.85 1.07
N PHE A 130 -31.95 45.16 0.85
CA PHE A 130 -33.21 45.87 0.88
C PHE A 130 -34.02 45.88 -0.42
N ASP A 131 -33.52 45.29 -1.51
CA ASP A 131 -34.23 45.24 -2.80
C ASP A 131 -35.00 43.92 -3.05
N THR A 132 -35.24 43.15 -1.98
CA THR A 132 -35.93 41.82 -2.09
C THR A 132 -37.44 41.93 -1.97
N GLU A 133 -38.02 43.11 -1.72
CA GLU A 133 -39.51 43.26 -1.64
C GLU A 133 -40.15 43.34 -3.04
N GLU A 134 -39.40 43.75 -4.08
CA GLU A 134 -39.97 43.82 -5.43
C GLU A 134 -40.04 42.45 -6.13
N ASN A 135 -39.15 41.52 -5.78
CA ASN A 135 -39.14 40.14 -6.31
C ASN A 135 -40.21 39.22 -5.67
N LYS A 136 -40.73 39.54 -4.49
CA LYS A 136 -41.84 38.79 -3.88
C LYS A 136 -43.19 38.99 -4.56
N LYS A 137 -43.38 40.08 -5.29
CA LYS A 137 -44.62 40.37 -6.04
C LYS A 137 -44.73 39.66 -7.38
N LEU A 138 -43.63 39.10 -7.90
CA LEU A 138 -43.59 38.39 -9.20
C LEU A 138 -43.88 36.89 -9.09
N ILE A 139 -43.89 36.32 -7.88
CA ILE A 139 -44.08 34.86 -7.67
C ILE A 139 -45.55 34.55 -7.29
N ILE A 140 -46.42 35.58 -7.06
CA ILE A 140 -47.86 35.37 -6.70
C ILE A 140 -48.70 36.00 -7.83
N LYS A 141 -48.52 35.49 -9.06
CA LYS A 141 -49.49 35.70 -10.12
C LYS A 141 -49.60 34.49 -11.02
#